data_f2c11d7e70a6bd77c9d6960d34eb2805
#
_entry.id   f2c11d7e70a6bd77c9d6960d34eb2805
#
_cell.length_a   1.000
_cell.length_b   1.000
_cell.length_c   1.000
_cell.angle_alpha   90.00
_cell.angle_beta   90.00
_cell.angle_gamma   90.00
#
_symmetry.space_group_name_H-M   'P 1'
#
loop_
_entity.id
_entity.type
_entity.pdbx_description
1 polymer ?
#
loop_
_entity_poly.entity_id
_entity_poly.type
_entity_poly.pdbx_seq_one_letter_code
_entity_poly.pdbx_strand_id
1 'polypeptide(L)'
;EYALEELDGLKPWGNFTIYFMTPEHPNCVLDIFGVWEQKCQAMDLLEAQLEFFGKREQIDGKQLEERKSLVPQWDSLTTDLERGRALKREMDKSYYTYLHSTGHCRVTYAESYRREGFFVFDELTE
;
A
#
# COMPACT_ATOMS: atom_id res chain seq x y z
N GLU A 1 -11.42 26.97 -13.09
CA GLU A 1 -10.52 28.02 -13.65
C GLU A 1 -9.29 28.06 -12.78
N TYR A 2 -8.15 27.67 -13.35
CA TYR A 2 -6.87 27.79 -12.66
C TYR A 2 -6.40 29.24 -12.78
N ALA A 3 -5.82 29.78 -11.72
CA ALA A 3 -5.21 31.10 -11.73
C ALA A 3 -4.03 31.10 -12.72
N LEU A 4 -4.27 31.57 -13.95
CA LEU A 4 -3.26 31.61 -15.01
C LEU A 4 -2.01 32.41 -14.61
N GLU A 5 -2.18 33.35 -13.70
CA GLU A 5 -1.08 34.16 -13.14
C GLU A 5 -0.08 33.34 -12.31
N GLU A 6 -0.56 32.28 -11.63
CA GLU A 6 0.30 31.37 -10.87
C GLU A 6 1.09 30.42 -11.78
N LEU A 7 0.67 30.28 -13.04
CA LEU A 7 1.29 29.40 -14.03
C LEU A 7 2.25 30.14 -14.97
N ASP A 8 2.44 31.45 -14.75
CA ASP A 8 3.33 32.25 -15.60
C ASP A 8 4.76 31.71 -15.54
N GLY A 9 5.30 31.45 -16.71
CA GLY A 9 6.63 30.85 -16.87
C GLY A 9 6.72 29.33 -16.70
N LEU A 10 5.66 28.63 -16.31
CA LEU A 10 5.61 27.17 -16.26
C LEU A 10 5.33 26.58 -17.65
N LYS A 11 6.08 25.55 -18.00
CA LYS A 11 5.85 24.80 -19.24
C LYS A 11 4.90 23.63 -18.95
N PRO A 12 3.95 23.33 -19.86
CA PRO A 12 3.14 22.12 -19.74
C PRO A 12 4.02 20.87 -19.66
N TRP A 13 3.75 20.02 -18.67
CA TRP A 13 4.38 18.73 -18.56
C TRP A 13 3.45 17.66 -19.13
N GLY A 14 3.97 16.79 -19.98
CA GLY A 14 3.22 15.65 -20.53
C GLY A 14 3.71 14.34 -19.92
N ASN A 15 2.80 13.59 -19.34
CA ASN A 15 3.04 12.21 -18.92
C ASN A 15 2.66 11.27 -20.06
N PHE A 16 3.62 10.46 -20.52
CA PHE A 16 3.38 9.49 -21.58
C PHE A 16 3.00 8.11 -21.08
N THR A 17 3.32 7.83 -19.81
CA THR A 17 2.98 6.56 -19.15
C THR A 17 2.47 6.84 -17.75
N ILE A 18 1.34 6.22 -17.39
CA ILE A 18 0.70 6.35 -16.09
C ILE A 18 0.53 4.95 -15.49
N TYR A 19 0.86 4.81 -14.22
CA TYR A 19 0.65 3.60 -13.44
C TYR A 19 -0.44 3.86 -12.41
N PHE A 20 -1.60 3.23 -12.59
CA PHE A 20 -2.69 3.30 -11.64
C PHE A 20 -2.49 2.26 -10.54
N MET A 21 -2.48 2.72 -9.30
CA MET A 21 -2.39 1.88 -8.10
C MET A 21 -3.73 1.18 -7.83
N THR A 22 -3.68 0.01 -7.22
CA THR A 22 -4.86 -0.79 -6.85
C THR A 22 -5.90 -0.91 -7.96
N PRO A 23 -5.49 -1.29 -9.17
CA PRO A 23 -6.40 -1.32 -10.31
C PRO A 23 -7.33 -2.54 -10.25
N GLU A 24 -8.53 -2.39 -10.80
CA GLU A 24 -9.48 -3.49 -10.98
C GLU A 24 -8.96 -4.54 -11.98
N HIS A 25 -8.27 -4.07 -13.03
CA HIS A 25 -7.68 -4.93 -14.06
C HIS A 25 -6.19 -4.62 -14.23
N PRO A 26 -5.32 -5.23 -13.40
CA PRO A 26 -3.89 -5.02 -13.49
C PRO A 26 -3.30 -5.65 -14.77
N ASN A 27 -2.28 -5.00 -15.33
CA ASN A 27 -1.51 -5.52 -16.46
C ASN A 27 0.01 -5.43 -16.22
N CYS A 28 0.41 -5.01 -15.02
CA CYS A 28 1.80 -4.91 -14.61
C CYS A 28 1.92 -5.34 -13.15
N VAL A 29 2.89 -6.18 -12.84
CA VAL A 29 3.21 -6.63 -11.48
C VAL A 29 4.67 -6.31 -11.20
N LEU A 30 4.92 -5.64 -10.09
CA LEU A 30 6.24 -5.23 -9.66
C LEU A 30 6.67 -6.04 -8.45
N ASP A 31 7.85 -6.62 -8.50
CA ASP A 31 8.52 -7.21 -7.34
C ASP A 31 8.94 -6.09 -6.37
N ILE A 32 8.44 -6.14 -5.14
CA ILE A 32 8.75 -5.18 -4.08
C ILE A 32 9.51 -5.80 -2.90
N PHE A 33 9.97 -7.04 -3.03
CA PHE A 33 10.66 -7.73 -1.93
C PHE A 33 11.89 -6.94 -1.46
N GLY A 34 12.71 -6.44 -2.38
CA GLY A 34 13.93 -5.69 -2.06
C GLY A 34 13.68 -4.35 -1.37
N VAL A 35 12.48 -3.79 -1.49
CA VAL A 35 12.08 -2.49 -0.90
C VAL A 35 10.97 -2.62 0.15
N TRP A 36 10.61 -3.85 0.51
CA TRP A 36 9.50 -4.12 1.42
C TRP A 36 9.60 -3.38 2.76
N GLU A 37 10.76 -3.44 3.40
CA GLU A 37 10.96 -2.76 4.68
C GLU A 37 10.88 -1.23 4.54
N GLN A 38 11.43 -0.68 3.46
CA GLN A 38 11.32 0.75 3.16
C GLN A 38 9.86 1.18 2.95
N LYS A 39 9.07 0.34 2.28
CA LYS A 39 7.62 0.56 2.12
C LYS A 39 6.91 0.55 3.47
N CYS A 40 7.21 -0.42 4.33
CA CYS A 40 6.66 -0.49 5.68
C CYS A 40 6.98 0.78 6.50
N GLN A 41 8.22 1.25 6.46
CA GLN A 41 8.64 2.48 7.15
C GLN A 41 7.90 3.71 6.61
N ALA A 42 7.70 3.81 5.30
CA ALA A 42 6.91 4.88 4.71
C ALA A 42 5.44 4.84 5.16
N MET A 43 4.85 3.66 5.24
CA MET A 43 3.48 3.48 5.74
C MET A 43 3.34 3.80 7.23
N ASP A 44 4.37 3.55 8.04
CA ASP A 44 4.40 3.85 9.47
C ASP A 44 4.34 5.36 9.77
N LEU A 45 4.58 6.23 8.78
CA LEU A 45 4.44 7.69 8.90
C LEU A 45 2.97 8.17 8.80
N LEU A 46 2.05 7.32 8.38
CA LEU A 46 0.62 7.65 8.27
C LEU A 46 -0.09 7.53 9.63
N GLU A 47 0.44 8.19 10.66
CA GLU A 47 0.09 7.98 12.06
C GLU A 47 -1.41 8.12 12.35
N ALA A 48 -2.07 9.16 11.84
CA ALA A 48 -3.50 9.38 12.08
C ALA A 48 -4.38 8.23 11.54
N GLN A 49 -4.01 7.65 10.40
CA GLN A 49 -4.72 6.50 9.84
C GLN A 49 -4.44 5.24 10.67
N LEU A 50 -3.20 5.06 11.10
CA LEU A 50 -2.79 3.90 11.91
C LEU A 50 -3.45 3.93 13.29
N GLU A 51 -3.51 5.08 13.95
CA GLU A 51 -4.27 5.24 15.20
C GLU A 51 -5.75 4.86 15.02
N PHE A 52 -6.36 5.29 13.91
CA PHE A 52 -7.75 4.92 13.62
C PHE A 52 -7.92 3.40 13.50
N PHE A 53 -7.02 2.69 12.84
CA PHE A 53 -7.03 1.22 12.76
C PHE A 53 -6.80 0.55 14.12
N GLY A 54 -6.01 1.16 14.99
CA GLY A 54 -5.66 0.65 16.31
C GLY A 54 -6.70 0.87 17.41
N LYS A 55 -7.70 1.75 17.20
CA LYS A 55 -8.70 2.11 18.21
C LYS A 55 -9.47 0.89 18.72
N ARG A 56 -9.54 0.77 20.04
CA ARG A 56 -10.29 -0.29 20.74
C ARG A 56 -11.78 0.00 20.85
N GLU A 57 -12.14 1.27 21.03
CA GLU A 57 -13.48 1.71 21.41
C GLU A 57 -14.59 1.41 20.38
N GLN A 58 -14.22 1.11 19.15
CA GLN A 58 -15.14 0.87 18.04
C GLN A 58 -15.17 -0.60 17.59
N ILE A 59 -14.56 -1.50 18.37
CA ILE A 59 -14.39 -2.90 17.98
C ILE A 59 -15.36 -3.75 18.81
N ASP A 60 -16.20 -4.54 18.14
CA ASP A 60 -16.96 -5.59 18.81
C ASP A 60 -16.07 -6.77 19.24
N GLY A 61 -16.61 -7.66 20.07
CA GLY A 61 -15.84 -8.79 20.59
C GLY A 61 -15.29 -9.71 19.51
N LYS A 62 -16.01 -9.92 18.41
CA LYS A 62 -15.58 -10.77 17.30
C LYS A 62 -14.41 -10.13 16.55
N GLN A 63 -14.52 -8.86 16.24
CA GLN A 63 -13.44 -8.10 15.60
C GLN A 63 -12.18 -8.05 16.47
N LEU A 64 -12.35 -7.98 17.80
CA LEU A 64 -11.22 -8.01 18.71
C LEU A 64 -10.48 -9.36 18.65
N GLU A 65 -11.18 -10.47 18.64
CA GLU A 65 -10.58 -11.79 18.51
C GLU A 65 -9.88 -11.98 17.15
N GLU A 66 -10.47 -11.49 16.07
CA GLU A 66 -9.83 -11.49 14.75
C GLU A 66 -8.52 -10.69 14.76
N ARG A 67 -8.49 -9.50 15.39
CA ARG A 67 -7.28 -8.70 15.51
C ARG A 67 -6.21 -9.36 16.37
N LYS A 68 -6.58 -9.99 17.48
CA LYS A 68 -5.65 -10.76 18.30
C LYS A 68 -5.09 -11.98 17.58
N SER A 69 -5.88 -12.60 16.74
CA SER A 69 -5.41 -13.70 15.88
C SER A 69 -4.33 -13.25 14.90
N LEU A 70 -4.48 -12.06 14.31
CA LEU A 70 -3.49 -11.48 13.40
C LEU A 70 -2.26 -10.94 14.14
N VAL A 71 -2.46 -10.37 15.32
CA VAL A 71 -1.43 -9.72 16.14
C VAL A 71 -1.42 -10.36 17.53
N PRO A 72 -0.74 -11.48 17.75
CA PRO A 72 -0.75 -12.20 19.03
C PRO A 72 -0.34 -11.35 20.24
N GLN A 73 0.51 -10.35 20.03
CA GLN A 73 0.95 -9.41 21.07
C GLN A 73 -0.03 -8.24 21.31
N TRP A 74 -1.25 -8.26 20.77
CA TRP A 74 -2.23 -7.16 20.82
C TRP A 74 -2.43 -6.57 22.22
N ASP A 75 -2.55 -7.42 23.23
CA ASP A 75 -2.80 -6.99 24.60
C ASP A 75 -1.58 -6.35 25.29
N SER A 76 -0.37 -6.57 24.78
CA SER A 76 0.85 -5.94 25.27
C SER A 76 1.13 -4.57 24.65
N LEU A 77 0.46 -4.23 23.54
CA LEU A 77 0.58 -2.94 22.90
C LEU A 77 -0.20 -1.88 23.68
N THR A 78 0.45 -0.77 23.98
CA THR A 78 -0.07 0.23 24.93
C THR A 78 -0.88 1.33 24.25
N THR A 79 -0.51 1.71 23.03
CA THR A 79 -1.15 2.80 22.29
C THR A 79 -1.92 2.29 21.07
N ASP A 80 -2.90 3.06 20.62
CA ASP A 80 -3.65 2.77 19.41
C ASP A 80 -2.73 2.83 18.17
N LEU A 81 -1.75 3.70 18.17
CA LEU A 81 -0.76 3.78 17.10
C LEU A 81 0.07 2.50 16.98
N GLU A 82 0.56 1.95 18.11
CA GLU A 82 1.29 0.67 18.12
C GLU A 82 0.43 -0.48 17.60
N ARG A 83 -0.83 -0.55 18.04
CA ARG A 83 -1.80 -1.56 17.58
C ARG A 83 -2.08 -1.41 16.09
N GLY A 84 -2.27 -0.17 15.63
CA GLY A 84 -2.51 0.13 14.23
C GLY A 84 -1.33 -0.24 13.33
N ARG A 85 -0.11 0.07 13.75
CA ARG A 85 1.12 -0.33 13.04
C ARG A 85 1.23 -1.86 12.93
N ALA A 86 1.07 -2.56 14.04
CA ALA A 86 1.15 -4.01 14.07
C ALA A 86 0.08 -4.65 13.17
N LEU A 87 -1.18 -4.23 13.30
CA LEU A 87 -2.29 -4.73 12.50
C LEU A 87 -2.09 -4.47 11.01
N LYS A 88 -1.76 -3.24 10.65
CA LYS A 88 -1.53 -2.85 9.25
C LYS A 88 -0.41 -3.67 8.62
N ARG A 89 0.68 -3.91 9.35
CA ARG A 89 1.81 -4.70 8.87
C ARG A 89 1.42 -6.15 8.56
N GLU A 90 0.61 -6.79 9.38
CA GLU A 90 0.12 -8.15 9.11
C GLU A 90 -0.88 -8.20 7.94
N MET A 91 -1.77 -7.23 7.87
CA MET A 91 -2.70 -7.10 6.74
C MET A 91 -1.94 -6.90 5.42
N ASP A 92 -0.93 -6.04 5.39
CA ASP A 92 -0.14 -5.76 4.20
C ASP A 92 0.67 -6.99 3.76
N LYS A 93 1.28 -7.72 4.68
CA LYS A 93 1.94 -8.98 4.36
C LYS A 93 0.99 -9.92 3.62
N SER A 94 -0.20 -10.12 4.15
CA SER A 94 -1.22 -10.98 3.52
C SER A 94 -1.62 -10.47 2.13
N TYR A 95 -1.88 -9.18 2.01
CA TYR A 95 -2.33 -8.57 0.76
C TYR A 95 -1.29 -8.69 -0.36
N TYR A 96 -0.05 -8.30 -0.10
CA TYR A 96 1.01 -8.33 -1.12
C TYR A 96 1.50 -9.75 -1.44
N THR A 97 1.38 -10.69 -0.49
CA THR A 97 1.62 -12.11 -0.75
C THR A 97 0.50 -12.72 -1.59
N TYR A 98 -0.75 -12.31 -1.38
CA TYR A 98 -1.88 -12.74 -2.21
C TYR A 98 -1.70 -12.33 -3.67
N LEU A 99 -1.25 -11.13 -3.93
CA LEU A 99 -0.94 -10.68 -5.29
C LEU A 99 0.13 -11.55 -5.96
N HIS A 100 1.14 -11.98 -5.19
CA HIS A 100 2.13 -12.95 -5.65
C HIS A 100 1.51 -14.29 -6.04
N SER A 101 0.57 -14.81 -5.27
CA SER A 101 -0.04 -16.13 -5.52
C SER A 101 -0.97 -16.15 -6.73
N THR A 102 -1.57 -15.02 -7.07
CA THR A 102 -2.50 -14.88 -8.21
C THR A 102 -1.81 -14.56 -9.53
N GLY A 103 -0.57 -14.05 -9.46
CA GLY A 103 0.20 -13.73 -10.64
C GLY A 103 1.31 -14.72 -10.86
N HIS A 104 1.62 -15.38 -11.74
CA HIS A 104 2.71 -16.32 -12.07
C HIS A 104 4.13 -15.85 -11.66
N CYS A 105 4.20 -15.04 -10.63
CA CYS A 105 5.40 -14.38 -10.14
C CYS A 105 6.18 -15.32 -9.19
N ARG A 106 7.49 -15.27 -9.22
CA ARG A 106 8.40 -15.99 -8.33
C ARG A 106 8.86 -15.16 -7.13
N VAL A 107 8.16 -14.09 -6.82
CA VAL A 107 8.53 -13.12 -5.79
C VAL A 107 7.69 -13.31 -4.54
N THR A 108 8.21 -12.91 -3.37
CA THR A 108 7.52 -13.05 -2.09
C THR A 108 6.48 -11.96 -1.89
N TYR A 109 6.81 -10.72 -2.24
CA TYR A 109 5.91 -9.57 -2.19
C TYR A 109 5.82 -8.92 -3.56
N ALA A 110 4.60 -8.66 -4.01
CA ALA A 110 4.32 -8.04 -5.30
C ALA A 110 3.28 -6.93 -5.18
N GLU A 111 3.40 -5.94 -6.03
CA GLU A 111 2.47 -4.84 -6.16
C GLU A 111 1.93 -4.78 -7.59
N SER A 112 0.62 -4.71 -7.74
CA SER A 112 -0.01 -4.69 -9.05
C SER A 112 -0.41 -3.29 -9.46
N TYR A 113 -0.21 -3.00 -10.74
CA TYR A 113 -0.56 -1.72 -11.38
C TYR A 113 -1.32 -1.95 -12.67
N ARG A 114 -2.08 -0.96 -13.08
CA ARG A 114 -2.50 -0.83 -14.47
C ARG A 114 -1.66 0.25 -15.13
N ARG A 115 -0.84 -0.16 -16.08
CA ARG A 115 -0.03 0.73 -16.90
C ARG A 115 -0.80 1.10 -18.14
N GLU A 116 -0.90 2.40 -18.42
CA GLU A 116 -1.49 2.97 -19.62
C GLU A 116 -0.56 4.03 -20.21
N GLY A 117 -0.44 4.08 -21.54
CA GLY A 117 0.39 5.05 -22.25
C GLY A 117 0.63 4.65 -23.70
N PHE A 118 1.19 5.56 -24.48
CA PHE A 118 1.42 5.36 -25.93
C PHE A 118 2.59 4.45 -26.24
N PHE A 119 3.51 4.26 -25.29
CA PHE A 119 4.72 3.44 -25.49
C PHE A 119 4.75 2.31 -24.47
N VAL A 120 4.94 1.11 -24.97
CA VAL A 120 5.19 -0.08 -24.17
C VAL A 120 6.70 -0.13 -23.94
N PHE A 121 7.16 0.42 -22.80
CA PHE A 121 8.51 0.13 -22.31
C PHE A 121 8.40 -0.91 -21.22
N ASP A 122 9.16 -1.97 -21.33
CA ASP A 122 9.15 -3.11 -20.39
C ASP A 122 10.05 -2.86 -19.16
N GLU A 123 10.35 -1.61 -18.86
CA GLU A 123 11.31 -1.23 -17.80
C GLU A 123 10.89 -1.62 -16.36
N LEU A 124 9.64 -2.01 -16.15
CA LEU A 124 9.17 -2.49 -14.84
C LEU A 124 9.00 -4.01 -14.76
N THR A 125 9.32 -4.73 -15.82
CA THR A 125 9.11 -6.19 -15.88
C THR A 125 10.38 -7.01 -15.95
N GLU A 126 11.55 -6.39 -15.85
CA GLU A 126 12.83 -7.09 -15.76
C GLU A 126 13.28 -7.32 -14.33
#